data_3f9802a39dbe198ca564fece764d47ca
#
_entry.id   3f9802a39dbe198ca564fece764d47ca
#
_cell.length_a   1.000
_cell.length_b   1.000
_cell.length_c   1.000
_cell.angle_alpha   90.00
_cell.angle_beta   90.00
_cell.angle_gamma   90.00
#
_symmetry.space_group_name_H-M   'P 1'
#
loop_
_entity.id
_entity.type
_entity.pdbx_description
1 polymer ?
#
loop_
_entity_poly.entity_id
_entity_poly.type
_entity_poly.pdbx_seq_one_letter_code
_entity_poly.pdbx_strand_id
1 'polypeptide(L)'
;MSVQSRVAWRNALGSTTRRVASATAIGAIGIAIAFGTTGCGAGQISQTTNQLPAVNGAFANVGKMQLRDVQIIYPVTDANKPNAEVFGNGGPFELSFVINNLDQVSGDRLVGITAEKGTVTIVGKTDIKPGQALRAGKPAGLLIPSEAPSVIDEQRIEATLSDAGKTVAPGLTTKLTFRFEKAGSVTVNTPVDAGSRMERQDVPRGGADEHIVD
;
A
#
# COMPACT_ATOMS: atom_id res chain seq x y z
N MET A 1 0.34 -79.85 -56.42
CA MET A 1 0.33 -79.91 -54.98
C MET A 1 1.34 -78.87 -54.52
N SER A 2 1.12 -77.82 -53.97
CA SER A 2 0.28 -77.14 -53.10
C SER A 2 0.69 -75.64 -53.16
N VAL A 3 -0.19 -74.79 -53.60
CA VAL A 3 0.03 -73.34 -53.81
C VAL A 3 -0.58 -72.59 -52.61
N GLN A 4 -0.24 -72.96 -51.40
CA GLN A 4 -0.87 -72.32 -50.23
C GLN A 4 0.09 -71.68 -49.21
N SER A 5 1.38 -71.64 -49.44
CA SER A 5 2.32 -71.09 -48.42
C SER A 5 2.90 -69.69 -48.66
N ARG A 6 2.44 -68.98 -49.72
CA ARG A 6 3.02 -67.68 -50.08
C ARG A 6 2.18 -66.46 -49.72
N VAL A 7 1.00 -66.60 -49.13
CA VAL A 7 0.11 -65.47 -48.86
C VAL A 7 0.22 -64.99 -47.44
N ALA A 8 0.74 -65.82 -46.49
CA ALA A 8 0.76 -65.46 -45.07
C ALA A 8 1.84 -64.43 -44.66
N TRP A 9 2.83 -64.19 -45.50
CA TRP A 9 3.99 -63.34 -45.09
C TRP A 9 3.85 -61.86 -45.50
N ARG A 10 2.85 -61.51 -46.30
CA ARG A 10 2.71 -60.13 -46.74
C ARG A 10 1.86 -59.25 -45.80
N ASN A 11 1.07 -59.84 -44.93
CA ASN A 11 0.23 -59.08 -44.01
C ASN A 11 0.85 -58.81 -42.66
N ALA A 12 2.01 -59.44 -42.33
CA ALA A 12 2.68 -59.24 -41.06
C ALA A 12 3.51 -57.97 -41.00
N LEU A 13 4.00 -57.47 -42.15
CA LEU A 13 4.84 -56.27 -42.20
C LEU A 13 4.07 -54.95 -42.24
N GLY A 14 2.77 -55.00 -42.61
CA GLY A 14 1.95 -53.77 -42.71
C GLY A 14 1.39 -53.28 -41.39
N SER A 15 1.31 -54.15 -40.37
CA SER A 15 0.67 -53.77 -39.11
C SER A 15 1.62 -53.16 -38.07
N THR A 16 2.88 -53.47 -38.13
CA THR A 16 3.91 -52.98 -37.20
C THR A 16 4.30 -51.53 -37.49
N THR A 17 4.39 -51.15 -38.77
CA THR A 17 4.71 -49.74 -39.13
C THR A 17 3.61 -48.75 -38.79
N ARG A 18 2.33 -49.15 -38.89
CA ARG A 18 1.23 -48.29 -38.49
C ARG A 18 1.13 -48.07 -36.97
N ARG A 19 1.46 -49.08 -36.18
CA ARG A 19 1.46 -49.00 -34.71
C ARG A 19 2.63 -48.13 -34.17
N VAL A 20 3.76 -48.17 -34.81
CA VAL A 20 4.91 -47.36 -34.44
C VAL A 20 4.68 -45.88 -34.77
N ALA A 21 4.07 -45.58 -35.95
CA ALA A 21 3.74 -44.20 -36.34
C ALA A 21 2.71 -43.55 -35.40
N SER A 22 1.74 -44.32 -34.90
CA SER A 22 0.74 -43.83 -33.92
C SER A 22 1.34 -43.57 -32.55
N ALA A 23 2.28 -44.39 -32.11
CA ALA A 23 2.96 -44.22 -30.83
C ALA A 23 3.87 -43.00 -30.80
N THR A 24 4.59 -42.71 -31.88
CA THR A 24 5.43 -41.53 -32.02
C THR A 24 4.61 -40.24 -32.09
N ALA A 25 3.42 -40.23 -32.70
CA ALA A 25 2.57 -39.07 -32.76
C ALA A 25 2.01 -38.71 -31.39
N ILE A 26 1.59 -39.69 -30.58
CA ILE A 26 1.09 -39.47 -29.22
C ILE A 26 2.22 -38.99 -28.30
N GLY A 27 3.40 -39.51 -28.42
CA GLY A 27 4.59 -39.07 -27.67
C GLY A 27 4.97 -37.61 -27.97
N ALA A 28 4.91 -37.19 -29.22
CA ALA A 28 5.23 -35.81 -29.62
C ALA A 28 4.20 -34.80 -29.10
N ILE A 29 2.92 -35.14 -29.08
CA ILE A 29 1.86 -34.28 -28.50
C ILE A 29 2.03 -34.18 -26.98
N GLY A 30 2.34 -35.26 -26.29
CA GLY A 30 2.57 -35.24 -24.85
C GLY A 30 3.76 -34.35 -24.44
N ILE A 31 4.84 -34.39 -25.21
CA ILE A 31 6.02 -33.54 -24.96
C ILE A 31 5.69 -32.04 -25.25
N ALA A 32 4.94 -31.75 -26.30
CA ALA A 32 4.52 -30.39 -26.65
C ALA A 32 3.62 -29.77 -25.56
N ILE A 33 2.73 -30.55 -24.95
CA ILE A 33 1.90 -30.09 -23.83
C ILE A 33 2.76 -29.86 -22.57
N ALA A 34 3.74 -30.71 -22.28
CA ALA A 34 4.64 -30.54 -21.14
C ALA A 34 5.48 -29.27 -21.24
N PHE A 35 5.94 -28.89 -22.43
CA PHE A 35 6.66 -27.62 -22.64
C PHE A 35 5.73 -26.40 -22.70
N GLY A 36 4.46 -26.56 -23.12
CA GLY A 36 3.48 -25.47 -23.19
C GLY A 36 2.93 -25.04 -21.84
N THR A 37 2.97 -25.89 -20.82
CA THR A 37 2.45 -25.57 -19.46
C THR A 37 3.48 -24.97 -18.53
N THR A 38 4.74 -24.86 -18.91
CA THR A 38 5.80 -24.26 -18.07
C THR A 38 5.72 -22.73 -18.00
N GLY A 39 4.87 -22.09 -18.80
CA GLY A 39 4.71 -20.63 -18.82
C GLY A 39 3.88 -20.02 -17.69
N CYS A 40 3.12 -20.81 -16.93
CA CYS A 40 2.24 -20.28 -15.88
C CYS A 40 2.90 -20.12 -14.51
N GLY A 41 4.19 -20.40 -14.37
CA GLY A 41 4.92 -20.27 -13.10
C GLY A 41 5.39 -18.86 -12.74
N ALA A 42 5.15 -17.87 -13.60
CA ALA A 42 5.64 -16.49 -13.41
C ALA A 42 4.81 -15.68 -12.38
N GLY A 43 3.93 -16.29 -11.61
CA GLY A 43 2.99 -15.56 -10.75
C GLY A 43 3.09 -15.82 -9.25
N GLN A 44 3.97 -16.69 -8.77
CA GLN A 44 4.00 -17.02 -7.33
C GLN A 44 4.63 -15.92 -6.45
N ILE A 45 5.44 -15.05 -7.03
CA ILE A 45 5.89 -13.83 -6.36
C ILE A 45 5.44 -12.66 -7.22
N SER A 46 4.17 -12.28 -7.07
CA SER A 46 3.67 -11.06 -7.69
C SER A 46 4.47 -9.88 -7.13
N GLN A 47 5.19 -9.17 -7.98
CA GLN A 47 5.90 -7.95 -7.59
C GLN A 47 4.93 -6.90 -7.02
N THR A 48 3.64 -7.01 -7.32
CA THR A 48 2.60 -6.16 -6.76
C THR A 48 2.31 -6.44 -5.29
N THR A 49 2.66 -7.63 -4.77
CA THR A 49 2.48 -7.97 -3.36
C THR A 49 3.40 -7.16 -2.44
N ASN A 50 4.53 -6.71 -2.95
CA ASN A 50 5.49 -5.89 -2.22
C ASN A 50 5.38 -4.39 -2.54
N GLN A 51 4.41 -3.98 -3.34
CA GLN A 51 4.18 -2.57 -3.60
C GLN A 51 3.56 -1.93 -2.36
N LEU A 52 4.16 -0.83 -1.93
CA LEU A 52 3.58 0.00 -0.88
C LEU A 52 2.28 0.61 -1.40
N PRO A 53 1.24 0.71 -0.55
CA PRO A 53 0.02 1.42 -0.93
C PRO A 53 0.35 2.84 -1.41
N ALA A 54 -0.26 3.25 -2.52
CA ALA A 54 -0.14 4.62 -3.02
C ALA A 54 -1.02 5.58 -2.17
N VAL A 55 -0.70 5.68 -0.88
CA VAL A 55 -1.37 6.55 0.09
C VAL A 55 -0.36 7.55 0.63
N ASN A 56 -0.82 8.73 1.01
CA ASN A 56 0.04 9.79 1.50
C ASN A 56 0.66 9.49 2.87
N GLY A 57 0.03 8.65 3.67
CA GLY A 57 0.46 8.29 5.01
C GLY A 57 1.34 7.04 5.08
N ALA A 58 2.12 6.94 6.14
CA ALA A 58 2.88 5.74 6.46
C ALA A 58 2.04 4.72 7.25
N PHE A 59 2.53 3.50 7.33
CA PHE A 59 1.89 2.44 8.10
C PHE A 59 2.93 1.62 8.88
N ALA A 60 2.48 1.00 9.96
CA ALA A 60 3.27 0.07 10.74
C ALA A 60 2.37 -0.90 11.50
N ASN A 61 2.93 -1.98 12.00
CA ASN A 61 2.23 -2.92 12.86
C ASN A 61 3.12 -3.23 14.08
N VAL A 62 2.50 -3.37 15.25
CA VAL A 62 3.17 -3.85 16.47
C VAL A 62 2.18 -4.71 17.26
N GLY A 63 2.52 -5.97 17.48
CA GLY A 63 1.58 -6.93 18.07
C GLY A 63 0.26 -7.00 17.28
N LYS A 64 -0.85 -6.71 17.94
CA LYS A 64 -2.19 -6.64 17.33
C LYS A 64 -2.60 -5.22 16.95
N MET A 65 -1.76 -4.23 17.19
CA MET A 65 -2.01 -2.85 16.81
C MET A 65 -1.55 -2.60 15.37
N GLN A 66 -2.43 -2.02 14.57
CA GLN A 66 -2.15 -1.61 13.21
C GLN A 66 -2.26 -0.08 13.08
N LEU A 67 -1.14 0.56 12.76
CA LEU A 67 -1.09 1.98 12.44
C LEU A 67 -1.29 2.15 10.94
N ARG A 68 -2.16 3.07 10.56
CA ARG A 68 -2.50 3.39 9.18
C ARG A 68 -2.60 4.90 9.02
N ASP A 69 -2.32 5.38 7.82
CA ASP A 69 -2.45 6.80 7.44
C ASP A 69 -1.69 7.73 8.40
N VAL A 70 -0.48 7.31 8.82
CA VAL A 70 0.35 8.10 9.74
C VAL A 70 1.03 9.20 8.95
N GLN A 71 0.63 10.45 9.18
CA GLN A 71 1.16 11.60 8.46
C GLN A 71 1.11 12.87 9.32
N ILE A 72 1.91 13.84 8.94
CA ILE A 72 1.84 15.21 9.45
C ILE A 72 0.97 15.98 8.48
N ILE A 73 -0.11 16.57 8.98
CA ILE A 73 -1.01 17.37 8.16
C ILE A 73 -0.29 18.63 7.70
N TYR A 74 -0.38 18.91 6.41
CA TYR A 74 0.20 20.12 5.82
C TYR A 74 -0.49 21.35 6.39
N PRO A 75 0.25 22.25 7.09
CA PRO A 75 -0.35 23.44 7.67
C PRO A 75 -0.74 24.43 6.55
N VAL A 76 -2.01 24.75 6.49
CA VAL A 76 -2.58 25.73 5.56
C VAL A 76 -3.20 26.90 6.32
N THR A 77 -3.26 28.05 5.68
CA THR A 77 -4.08 29.19 6.14
C THR A 77 -5.55 28.97 5.75
N ASP A 78 -6.44 29.83 6.25
CA ASP A 78 -7.88 29.83 5.90
C ASP A 78 -8.13 29.92 4.39
N ALA A 79 -7.17 30.47 3.63
CA ALA A 79 -7.23 30.56 2.17
C ALA A 79 -6.57 29.36 1.46
N ASN A 80 -6.36 28.23 2.14
CA ASN A 80 -5.66 27.03 1.64
C ASN A 80 -4.22 27.31 1.12
N LYS A 81 -3.60 28.39 1.58
CA LYS A 81 -2.21 28.68 1.26
C LYS A 81 -1.26 28.00 2.25
N PRO A 82 -0.06 27.59 1.82
CA PRO A 82 0.95 27.06 2.72
C PRO A 82 1.25 28.03 3.86
N ASN A 83 1.23 27.53 5.10
CA ASN A 83 1.61 28.36 6.25
C ASN A 83 3.12 28.26 6.50
N ALA A 84 3.87 29.12 5.85
CA ALA A 84 5.33 29.15 5.95
C ALA A 84 5.82 29.41 7.39
N GLU A 85 5.06 30.15 8.19
CA GLU A 85 5.44 30.49 9.57
C GLU A 85 5.44 29.24 10.46
N VAL A 86 4.47 28.35 10.30
CA VAL A 86 4.41 27.10 11.07
C VAL A 86 5.64 26.22 10.79
N PHE A 87 6.06 26.14 9.54
CA PHE A 87 7.29 25.44 9.18
C PHE A 87 8.54 26.14 9.74
N GLY A 88 8.60 27.46 9.65
CA GLY A 88 9.70 28.26 10.19
C GLY A 88 9.86 28.15 11.70
N ASN A 89 8.74 28.08 12.41
CA ASN A 89 8.69 27.98 13.88
C ASN A 89 8.80 26.54 14.41
N GLY A 90 8.78 25.52 13.53
CA GLY A 90 8.83 24.11 13.94
C GLY A 90 7.51 23.58 14.51
N GLY A 91 6.39 24.14 14.11
CA GLY A 91 5.06 23.73 14.53
C GLY A 91 4.24 24.90 15.11
N PRO A 92 3.06 24.60 15.67
CA PRO A 92 2.49 23.27 15.89
C PRO A 92 2.02 22.58 14.61
N PHE A 93 2.27 21.26 14.50
CA PHE A 93 1.80 20.44 13.39
C PHE A 93 0.77 19.44 13.89
N GLU A 94 -0.39 19.38 13.24
CA GLU A 94 -1.39 18.35 13.50
C GLU A 94 -0.92 17.00 12.96
N LEU A 95 -1.07 15.93 13.73
CA LEU A 95 -0.80 14.56 13.34
C LEU A 95 -2.10 13.87 12.96
N SER A 96 -2.10 13.15 11.85
CA SER A 96 -3.19 12.27 11.44
C SER A 96 -2.74 10.83 11.47
N PHE A 97 -3.53 9.96 12.06
CA PHE A 97 -3.33 8.51 12.05
C PHE A 97 -4.57 7.76 12.50
N VAL A 98 -4.63 6.49 12.14
CA VAL A 98 -5.60 5.53 12.64
C VAL A 98 -4.85 4.35 13.26
N ILE A 99 -5.23 3.98 14.48
CA ILE A 99 -4.71 2.81 15.18
C ILE A 99 -5.86 1.82 15.34
N ASN A 100 -5.79 0.68 14.66
CA ASN A 100 -6.78 -0.38 14.79
C ASN A 100 -6.28 -1.46 15.74
N ASN A 101 -7.10 -1.87 16.68
CA ASN A 101 -6.85 -3.03 17.52
C ASN A 101 -7.49 -4.28 16.87
N LEU A 102 -6.67 -5.18 16.36
CA LEU A 102 -7.14 -6.45 15.78
C LEU A 102 -7.44 -7.54 16.81
N ASP A 103 -7.07 -7.31 18.08
CA ASP A 103 -7.44 -8.23 19.14
C ASP A 103 -8.92 -8.08 19.46
N GLN A 104 -9.66 -9.19 19.42
CA GLN A 104 -11.10 -9.19 19.68
C GLN A 104 -11.42 -9.35 21.18
N VAL A 105 -10.42 -9.61 22.02
CA VAL A 105 -10.59 -9.90 23.44
C VAL A 105 -9.90 -8.86 24.32
N SER A 106 -8.71 -8.44 23.95
CA SER A 106 -7.87 -7.55 24.78
C SER A 106 -7.80 -6.14 24.20
N GLY A 107 -8.12 -5.15 25.02
CA GLY A 107 -7.82 -3.75 24.73
C GLY A 107 -6.36 -3.43 25.01
N ASP A 108 -5.90 -2.31 24.43
CA ASP A 108 -4.60 -1.70 24.69
C ASP A 108 -4.76 -0.19 24.88
N ARG A 109 -3.70 0.52 25.14
CA ARG A 109 -3.70 1.97 25.29
C ARG A 109 -2.46 2.57 24.65
N LEU A 110 -2.65 3.66 23.90
CA LEU A 110 -1.55 4.48 23.43
C LEU A 110 -1.01 5.31 24.61
N VAL A 111 0.18 4.96 25.10
CA VAL A 111 0.83 5.62 26.22
C VAL A 111 1.40 6.97 25.84
N GLY A 112 1.88 7.10 24.58
CA GLY A 112 2.43 8.34 24.06
C GLY A 112 3.08 8.17 22.69
N ILE A 113 3.42 9.29 22.11
CA ILE A 113 4.15 9.39 20.85
C ILE A 113 5.38 10.25 21.12
N THR A 114 6.55 9.79 20.69
CA THR A 114 7.79 10.57 20.75
C THR A 114 8.28 10.84 19.34
N ALA A 115 8.71 12.07 19.08
CA ALA A 115 9.33 12.48 17.83
C ALA A 115 10.87 12.48 17.96
N GLU A 116 11.56 12.38 16.84
CA GLU A 116 13.02 12.54 16.79
C GLU A 116 13.45 13.92 17.32
N LYS A 117 12.65 14.94 17.05
CA LYS A 117 12.81 16.29 17.58
C LYS A 117 11.45 16.90 17.85
N GLY A 118 11.33 17.65 18.94
CA GLY A 118 10.08 18.28 19.37
C GLY A 118 9.31 17.44 20.36
N THR A 119 8.12 17.89 20.69
CA THR A 119 7.23 17.30 21.70
C THR A 119 5.88 17.00 21.06
N VAL A 120 5.37 15.78 21.29
CA VAL A 120 4.01 15.42 20.87
C VAL A 120 3.08 15.53 22.07
N THR A 121 2.05 16.35 21.94
CA THR A 121 0.97 16.49 22.91
C THR A 121 -0.27 15.75 22.41
N ILE A 122 -0.87 14.94 23.26
CA ILE A 122 -2.09 14.18 22.94
C ILE A 122 -3.21 14.67 23.88
N VAL A 123 -4.35 15.00 23.29
CA VAL A 123 -5.57 15.43 24.00
C VAL A 123 -6.68 14.44 23.69
N GLY A 124 -7.28 13.86 24.72
CA GLY A 124 -8.35 12.88 24.62
C GLY A 124 -8.03 11.56 25.31
N LYS A 125 -8.95 10.60 25.20
CA LYS A 125 -8.79 9.26 25.77
C LYS A 125 -8.03 8.38 24.79
N THR A 126 -7.01 7.69 25.25
CA THR A 126 -6.10 6.88 24.42
C THR A 126 -6.30 5.37 24.59
N ASP A 127 -7.36 4.96 25.30
CA ASP A 127 -7.71 3.54 25.43
C ASP A 127 -8.26 3.02 24.10
N ILE A 128 -7.85 1.86 23.67
CA ILE A 128 -8.26 1.22 22.41
C ILE A 128 -8.90 -0.12 22.76
N LYS A 129 -10.22 -0.19 22.75
CA LYS A 129 -10.94 -1.41 23.10
C LYS A 129 -10.72 -2.52 22.05
N PRO A 130 -11.06 -3.79 22.37
CA PRO A 130 -11.00 -4.87 21.41
C PRO A 130 -11.80 -4.57 20.14
N GLY A 131 -11.21 -4.79 18.96
CA GLY A 131 -11.85 -4.59 17.67
C GLY A 131 -12.15 -3.13 17.31
N GLN A 132 -11.73 -2.16 18.14
CA GLN A 132 -11.98 -0.75 17.90
C GLN A 132 -10.79 -0.01 17.31
N ALA A 133 -11.06 1.23 16.86
CA ALA A 133 -10.05 2.13 16.32
C ALA A 133 -9.90 3.40 17.18
N LEU A 134 -8.69 3.93 17.24
CA LEU A 134 -8.34 5.25 17.75
C LEU A 134 -7.86 6.09 16.57
N ARG A 135 -8.49 7.26 16.37
CA ARG A 135 -8.13 8.16 15.28
C ARG A 135 -7.64 9.50 15.83
N ALA A 136 -6.57 10.02 15.26
CA ALA A 136 -6.15 11.41 15.39
C ALA A 136 -6.31 12.15 14.07
N GLY A 137 -6.56 13.45 14.15
CA GLY A 137 -6.71 14.32 13.00
C GLY A 137 -8.08 14.22 12.32
N LYS A 138 -8.29 15.09 11.35
CA LYS A 138 -9.49 15.07 10.51
C LYS A 138 -9.33 14.01 9.42
N PRO A 139 -10.39 13.24 9.09
CA PRO A 139 -10.32 12.37 7.92
C PRO A 139 -10.02 13.22 6.69
N ALA A 140 -9.15 12.72 5.82
CA ALA A 140 -8.88 13.36 4.53
C ALA A 140 -10.22 13.64 3.84
N GLY A 141 -10.54 14.93 3.67
CA GLY A 141 -11.89 15.42 3.47
C GLY A 141 -12.50 15.15 2.11
N LEU A 142 -12.42 13.95 1.58
CA LEU A 142 -12.81 13.71 0.19
C LEU A 142 -14.15 13.02 -0.01
N LEU A 143 -14.71 12.32 0.95
CA LEU A 143 -15.88 11.49 0.62
C LEU A 143 -16.97 11.38 1.70
N ILE A 144 -16.76 11.88 2.91
CA ILE A 144 -17.77 11.78 3.96
C ILE A 144 -17.94 13.17 4.62
N PRO A 145 -19.14 13.74 4.62
CA PRO A 145 -19.41 14.94 5.43
C PRO A 145 -18.98 14.68 6.87
N SER A 146 -18.28 15.62 7.48
CA SER A 146 -17.76 15.48 8.85
C SER A 146 -18.85 15.28 9.92
N GLU A 147 -20.12 15.38 9.53
CA GLU A 147 -21.31 15.22 10.37
C GLU A 147 -21.97 13.83 10.24
N ALA A 148 -21.50 12.95 9.33
CA ALA A 148 -22.05 11.61 9.31
C ALA A 148 -21.66 10.89 10.60
N PRO A 149 -22.61 10.34 11.37
CA PRO A 149 -22.27 9.55 12.54
C PRO A 149 -21.39 8.40 12.08
N SER A 150 -20.20 8.25 12.67
CA SER A 150 -19.32 7.13 12.33
C SER A 150 -20.08 5.84 12.68
N VAL A 151 -20.32 5.03 11.69
CA VAL A 151 -20.96 3.70 11.86
C VAL A 151 -20.03 2.76 12.64
N ILE A 152 -18.79 3.16 12.83
CA ILE A 152 -17.76 2.44 13.55
C ILE A 152 -17.56 3.13 14.90
N ASP A 153 -17.53 2.36 15.97
CA ASP A 153 -17.23 2.84 17.34
C ASP A 153 -15.75 3.28 17.39
N GLU A 154 -15.52 4.49 16.86
CA GLU A 154 -14.21 5.09 16.67
C GLU A 154 -13.99 6.16 17.74
N GLN A 155 -12.93 6.00 18.51
CA GLN A 155 -12.52 7.01 19.48
C GLN A 155 -11.62 8.04 18.81
N ARG A 156 -11.89 9.33 19.04
CA ARG A 156 -11.12 10.44 18.48
C ARG A 156 -10.28 11.12 19.54
N ILE A 157 -9.06 11.51 19.12
CA ILE A 157 -8.12 12.31 19.91
C ILE A 157 -7.54 13.40 19.02
N GLU A 158 -6.88 14.37 19.65
CA GLU A 158 -6.03 15.33 18.97
C GLU A 158 -4.56 15.02 19.32
N ALA A 159 -3.69 15.10 18.34
CA ALA A 159 -2.27 14.92 18.50
C ALA A 159 -1.52 16.02 17.76
N THR A 160 -0.63 16.71 18.46
CA THR A 160 0.09 17.87 17.92
C THR A 160 1.58 17.75 18.20
N LEU A 161 2.41 17.97 17.18
CA LEU A 161 3.87 18.04 17.27
C LEU A 161 4.33 19.50 17.29
N SER A 162 5.02 19.90 18.34
CA SER A 162 5.58 21.23 18.53
C SER A 162 7.11 21.17 18.68
N ASP A 163 7.78 22.29 18.44
CA ASP A 163 9.23 22.43 18.58
C ASP A 163 10.07 21.45 17.73
N ALA A 164 9.50 21.03 16.59
CA ALA A 164 10.17 20.10 15.69
C ALA A 164 11.37 20.73 14.95
N GLY A 165 11.52 22.03 15.01
CA GLY A 165 12.57 22.78 14.31
C GLY A 165 12.44 22.58 12.79
N LYS A 166 13.56 22.35 12.11
CA LYS A 166 13.60 22.15 10.65
C LYS A 166 13.49 20.67 10.23
N THR A 167 13.16 19.76 11.13
CA THR A 167 13.03 18.33 10.79
C THR A 167 11.73 18.02 10.06
N VAL A 168 10.75 18.89 10.17
CA VAL A 168 9.49 18.80 9.45
C VAL A 168 9.51 19.82 8.32
N ALA A 169 9.47 19.34 7.09
CA ALA A 169 9.37 20.16 5.89
C ALA A 169 8.65 19.38 4.77
N PRO A 170 8.03 20.05 3.80
CA PRO A 170 7.40 19.39 2.67
C PRO A 170 8.36 18.45 1.94
N GLY A 171 7.90 17.25 1.65
CA GLY A 171 8.69 16.22 0.97
C GLY A 171 9.71 15.49 1.86
N LEU A 172 9.82 15.84 3.14
CA LEU A 172 10.62 15.10 4.11
C LEU A 172 9.76 14.16 4.97
N THR A 173 10.44 13.25 5.64
CA THR A 173 9.84 12.38 6.65
C THR A 173 10.51 12.62 7.99
N THR A 174 9.77 12.53 9.08
CA THR A 174 10.29 12.53 10.45
C THR A 174 9.92 11.24 11.16
N LYS A 175 10.75 10.81 12.10
CA LYS A 175 10.48 9.58 12.85
C LYS A 175 9.58 9.86 14.04
N LEU A 176 8.45 9.16 14.08
CA LEU A 176 7.56 9.12 15.23
C LEU A 176 7.56 7.72 15.83
N THR A 177 7.74 7.61 17.15
CA THR A 177 7.68 6.34 17.87
C THR A 177 6.40 6.32 18.70
N PHE A 178 5.52 5.40 18.37
CA PHE A 178 4.28 5.13 19.08
C PHE A 178 4.53 4.08 20.15
N ARG A 179 4.15 4.35 21.38
CA ARG A 179 4.32 3.45 22.50
C ARG A 179 2.96 3.03 23.05
N PHE A 180 2.73 1.73 23.08
CA PHE A 180 1.53 1.10 23.63
C PHE A 180 1.83 0.47 24.99
N GLU A 181 0.79 0.28 25.79
CA GLU A 181 0.92 -0.30 27.10
C GLU A 181 1.29 -1.78 27.07
N LYS A 182 0.64 -2.54 26.15
CA LYS A 182 0.82 -3.99 26.01
C LYS A 182 1.57 -4.37 24.75
N ALA A 183 1.23 -3.78 23.61
CA ALA A 183 1.81 -4.16 22.32
C ALA A 183 3.28 -3.75 22.16
N GLY A 184 3.79 -2.83 23.00
CA GLY A 184 5.15 -2.33 22.89
C GLY A 184 5.26 -1.06 22.07
N SER A 185 6.37 -0.89 21.35
CA SER A 185 6.63 0.36 20.60
C SER A 185 6.96 0.08 19.13
N VAL A 186 6.59 1.02 18.26
CA VAL A 186 6.93 0.99 16.84
C VAL A 186 7.32 2.38 16.37
N THR A 187 8.37 2.46 15.56
CA THR A 187 8.81 3.70 14.92
C THR A 187 8.37 3.75 13.47
N VAL A 188 7.82 4.88 13.07
CA VAL A 188 7.26 5.12 11.73
C VAL A 188 7.98 6.31 11.11
N ASN A 189 8.43 6.18 9.86
CA ASN A 189 8.89 7.32 9.07
C ASN A 189 7.66 8.05 8.53
N THR A 190 7.30 9.14 9.17
CA THR A 190 6.06 9.86 8.97
C THR A 190 6.26 10.98 7.96
N PRO A 191 5.60 10.94 6.80
CA PRO A 191 5.67 11.99 5.80
C PRO A 191 4.86 13.22 6.22
N VAL A 192 5.22 14.35 5.64
CA VAL A 192 4.35 15.53 5.64
C VAL A 192 3.38 15.38 4.47
N ASP A 193 2.09 15.53 4.74
CA ASP A 193 1.05 15.49 3.70
C ASP A 193 1.33 16.56 2.63
N ALA A 194 1.00 16.26 1.39
CA ALA A 194 1.21 17.16 0.24
C ALA A 194 0.30 18.40 0.24
N GLY A 195 -0.64 18.46 1.19
CA GLY A 195 -1.65 19.51 1.28
C GLY A 195 -2.83 19.32 0.32
N SER A 196 -3.81 20.20 0.43
CA SER A 196 -4.92 20.25 -0.52
C SER A 196 -4.36 20.52 -1.91
N ARG A 197 -4.88 19.81 -2.90
CA ARG A 197 -4.50 19.93 -4.31
C ARG A 197 -4.33 21.40 -4.70
N MET A 198 -3.10 21.84 -4.84
CA MET A 198 -2.85 23.03 -5.64
C MET A 198 -3.26 22.69 -7.06
N GLU A 199 -4.11 23.51 -7.65
CA GLU A 199 -4.48 23.39 -9.05
C GLU A 199 -3.18 23.35 -9.86
N ARG A 200 -2.99 22.22 -10.56
CA ARG A 200 -1.76 22.01 -11.32
C ARG A 200 -1.74 23.04 -12.43
N GLN A 201 -0.93 24.06 -12.30
CA GLN A 201 -0.66 25.02 -13.36
C GLN A 201 0.29 24.33 -14.36
N ASP A 202 -0.26 23.47 -15.18
CA ASP A 202 0.46 22.97 -16.34
C ASP A 202 0.61 24.14 -17.32
N VAL A 203 1.76 24.76 -17.30
CA VAL A 203 2.17 25.62 -18.41
C VAL A 203 2.33 24.70 -19.61
N PRO A 204 1.56 24.89 -20.70
CA PRO A 204 1.70 24.09 -21.89
C PRO A 204 3.16 24.15 -22.34
N ARG A 205 3.85 23.03 -22.33
CA ARG A 205 5.18 22.93 -22.93
C ARG A 205 5.03 22.98 -24.43
N GLY A 206 5.41 24.13 -25.00
CA GLY A 206 5.63 24.27 -26.44
C GLY A 206 4.39 24.61 -27.22
N GLY A 207 3.94 25.84 -27.13
CA GLY A 207 3.59 26.52 -28.33
C GLY A 207 4.91 26.97 -28.97
N ALA A 208 5.45 26.20 -29.89
CA ALA A 208 6.40 26.76 -30.81
C ALA A 208 5.66 27.88 -31.52
N ASP A 209 6.06 29.12 -31.31
CA ASP A 209 5.68 30.23 -32.11
C ASP A 209 6.13 29.92 -33.55
N GLU A 210 5.21 29.38 -34.32
CA GLU A 210 5.34 29.27 -35.74
C GLU A 210 5.21 30.69 -36.30
N HIS A 211 6.33 31.43 -36.31
CA HIS A 211 6.46 32.64 -37.08
C HIS A 211 6.28 32.25 -38.55
N ILE A 212 5.06 32.36 -39.01
CA ILE A 212 4.77 32.46 -40.44
C ILE A 212 5.24 33.86 -40.82
N VAL A 213 6.36 33.93 -41.52
CA VAL A 213 6.87 35.14 -42.20
C VAL A 213 6.24 35.11 -43.57
N ASP A 214 5.35 36.08 -43.86
CA ASP A 214 4.92 36.42 -45.21
C ASP A 214 6.04 37.11 -46.01
#